data_9d1ed50574b67b8acf37167ff59d6b9e
#
_entry.id   9d1ed50574b67b8acf37167ff59d6b9e
#
_cell.length_a   1.000
_cell.length_b   1.000
_cell.length_c   1.000
_cell.angle_alpha   90.00
_cell.angle_beta   90.00
_cell.angle_gamma   90.00
#
_symmetry.space_group_name_H-M   'P 1'
#
loop_
_entity.id
_entity.type
_entity.pdbx_description
1 polymer ?
#
loop_
_entity_poly.entity_id
_entity_poly.type
_entity_poly.pdbx_seq_one_letter_code
_entity_poly.pdbx_strand_id
1 'polypeptide(L)'
;MSNRRNFIMSWPELGIAIECESLPFNRGIYEWWLDHFPMRAVQSHAAVTGDLFYTLNVRLPETPPAFPRSDLKIFLMTDVPPGYGIFSYTESGSLSGGRVGFVAMHYGPVTEAMDTCPSFKVIDSDMPKLKQAGLAIWNAIYKTKQIITVELTVKK
;
A
#
# COMPACT_ATOMS: atom_id res chain seq x y z
N MET A 1 -21.03 -16.75 -0.75
CA MET A 1 -20.63 -15.35 -0.94
C MET A 1 -19.31 -15.13 -0.20
N SER A 2 -18.26 -14.79 -0.90
CA SER A 2 -17.00 -14.43 -0.26
C SER A 2 -17.23 -13.18 0.56
N ASN A 3 -17.11 -13.29 1.87
CA ASN A 3 -17.17 -12.14 2.77
C ASN A 3 -15.95 -11.26 2.44
N ARG A 4 -16.18 -10.16 1.72
CA ARG A 4 -15.09 -9.24 1.34
C ARG A 4 -14.59 -8.59 2.63
N ARG A 5 -13.36 -8.89 3.00
CA ARG A 5 -12.71 -8.24 4.14
C ARG A 5 -12.14 -6.91 3.67
N ASN A 6 -12.47 -5.85 4.35
CA ASN A 6 -11.84 -4.55 4.19
C ASN A 6 -10.76 -4.39 5.27
N PHE A 7 -9.89 -3.42 5.10
CA PHE A 7 -8.91 -3.07 6.11
C PHE A 7 -8.85 -1.56 6.34
N ILE A 8 -8.32 -1.18 7.47
CA ILE A 8 -8.11 0.21 7.86
C ILE A 8 -6.62 0.51 7.79
N MET A 9 -6.30 1.59 7.14
CA MET A 9 -4.97 2.21 7.14
C MET A 9 -5.07 3.48 7.98
N SER A 10 -4.30 3.56 9.07
CA SER A 10 -4.37 4.70 9.99
C SER A 10 -2.98 5.27 10.29
N TRP A 11 -2.93 6.59 10.40
CA TRP A 11 -1.73 7.34 10.75
C TRP A 11 -1.97 8.05 12.08
N PRO A 12 -1.53 7.44 13.22
CA PRO A 12 -1.81 8.01 14.55
C PRO A 12 -1.33 9.45 14.72
N GLU A 13 -0.14 9.76 14.19
CA GLU A 13 0.46 11.10 14.30
C GLU A 13 -0.32 12.16 13.51
N LEU A 14 -1.11 11.76 12.53
CA LEU A 14 -1.93 12.65 11.71
C LEU A 14 -3.39 12.71 12.17
N GLY A 15 -3.83 11.75 12.98
CA GLY A 15 -5.24 11.60 13.34
C GLY A 15 -6.13 11.25 12.14
N ILE A 16 -5.58 10.60 11.10
CA ILE A 16 -6.29 10.22 9.87
C ILE A 16 -6.35 8.70 9.78
N ALA A 17 -7.51 8.20 9.37
CA ALA A 17 -7.70 6.79 9.01
C ALA A 17 -8.57 6.69 7.76
N ILE A 18 -8.27 5.72 6.92
CA ILE A 18 -9.03 5.42 5.69
C ILE A 18 -9.40 3.94 5.66
N GLU A 19 -10.51 3.64 5.04
CA GLU A 19 -10.93 2.28 4.74
C GLU A 19 -10.54 1.90 3.33
N CYS A 20 -10.00 0.69 3.18
CA CYS A 20 -9.58 0.11 1.90
C CYS A 20 -10.32 -1.19 1.63
N GLU A 21 -10.61 -1.44 0.37
CA GLU A 21 -11.28 -2.65 -0.13
C GLU A 21 -10.47 -3.31 -1.23
N SER A 22 -10.72 -4.61 -1.46
CA SER A 22 -10.05 -5.35 -2.54
C SER A 22 -10.49 -4.86 -3.92
N LEU A 23 -9.56 -4.81 -4.85
CA LEU A 23 -9.87 -4.73 -6.27
C LEU A 23 -10.43 -6.06 -6.79
N PRO A 24 -11.13 -6.08 -7.93
CA PRO A 24 -11.67 -7.31 -8.51
C PRO A 24 -10.60 -8.26 -9.08
N PHE A 25 -9.33 -7.86 -9.05
CA PHE A 25 -8.17 -8.61 -9.53
C PHE A 25 -7.05 -8.60 -8.48
N ASN A 26 -6.01 -9.39 -8.66
CA ASN A 26 -4.87 -9.53 -7.73
C ASN A 26 -5.29 -9.90 -6.30
N ARG A 27 -6.39 -10.64 -6.17
CA ARG A 27 -7.00 -10.97 -4.87
C ARG A 27 -6.15 -11.87 -4.01
N GLY A 28 -5.37 -12.76 -4.62
CA GLY A 28 -4.49 -13.65 -3.88
C GLY A 28 -3.46 -12.87 -3.04
N ILE A 29 -2.87 -11.84 -3.63
CA ILE A 29 -1.96 -10.93 -2.93
C ILE A 29 -2.68 -10.21 -1.80
N TYR A 30 -3.86 -9.67 -2.08
CA TYR A 30 -4.68 -8.95 -1.10
C TYR A 30 -4.98 -9.81 0.13
N GLU A 31 -5.55 -10.99 -0.08
CA GLU A 31 -5.95 -11.88 1.01
C GLU A 31 -4.74 -12.35 1.83
N TRP A 32 -3.63 -12.67 1.17
CA TRP A 32 -2.41 -13.07 1.87
C TRP A 32 -1.93 -11.98 2.84
N TRP A 33 -1.92 -10.71 2.41
CA TRP A 33 -1.52 -9.60 3.28
C TRP A 33 -2.49 -9.42 4.45
N LEU A 34 -3.79 -9.50 4.21
CA LEU A 34 -4.79 -9.36 5.26
C LEU A 34 -4.69 -10.47 6.32
N ASP A 35 -4.31 -11.68 5.93
CA ASP A 35 -4.11 -12.79 6.87
C ASP A 35 -2.94 -12.54 7.84
N HIS A 36 -2.06 -11.58 7.52
CA HIS A 36 -0.89 -11.22 8.33
C HIS A 36 -1.06 -9.89 9.07
N PHE A 37 -2.24 -9.28 9.02
CA PHE A 37 -2.55 -8.10 9.83
C PHE A 37 -2.91 -8.48 11.29
N PRO A 38 -2.67 -7.63 12.30
CA PRO A 38 -2.24 -6.23 12.18
C PRO A 38 -0.75 -6.08 11.84
N MET A 39 -0.42 -4.96 11.20
CA MET A 39 0.95 -4.63 10.83
C MET A 39 1.21 -3.13 11.06
N ARG A 40 2.43 -2.79 11.44
CA ARG A 40 2.86 -1.41 11.63
C ARG A 40 4.15 -1.15 10.86
N ALA A 41 4.23 0.02 10.23
CA ALA A 41 5.40 0.41 9.45
C ALA A 41 5.69 1.90 9.60
N VAL A 42 6.90 2.30 9.24
CA VAL A 42 7.25 3.71 9.08
C VAL A 42 6.80 4.17 7.70
N GLN A 43 6.10 5.29 7.66
CA GLN A 43 5.58 5.88 6.44
C GLN A 43 6.66 6.68 5.72
N SER A 44 6.78 6.51 4.42
CA SER A 44 7.62 7.31 3.53
C SER A 44 6.79 7.89 2.38
N HIS A 45 7.41 8.67 1.53
CA HIS A 45 6.80 9.29 0.36
C HIS A 45 7.81 9.35 -0.79
N ALA A 46 7.32 9.18 -2.01
CA ALA A 46 8.16 9.33 -3.20
C ALA A 46 8.64 10.78 -3.34
N ALA A 47 9.91 10.94 -3.74
CA ALA A 47 10.50 12.26 -3.94
C ALA A 47 10.17 12.85 -5.32
N VAL A 48 10.21 12.02 -6.37
CA VAL A 48 10.10 12.47 -7.77
C VAL A 48 9.07 11.70 -8.60
N THR A 49 8.56 10.59 -8.09
CA THR A 49 7.63 9.72 -8.82
C THR A 49 6.24 10.34 -8.95
N GLY A 50 5.87 11.26 -8.07
CA GLY A 50 4.55 11.91 -8.04
C GLY A 50 3.81 11.69 -6.74
N ASP A 51 2.48 11.68 -6.82
CA ASP A 51 1.58 11.61 -5.66
C ASP A 51 1.41 10.15 -5.18
N LEU A 52 2.52 9.59 -4.72
CA LEU A 52 2.66 8.23 -4.23
C LEU A 52 3.35 8.25 -2.86
N PHE A 53 2.75 7.62 -1.87
CA PHE A 53 3.44 7.30 -0.64
C PHE A 53 3.62 5.78 -0.49
N TYR A 54 4.62 5.37 0.24
CA TYR A 54 4.91 3.97 0.53
C TYR A 54 5.48 3.81 1.94
N THR A 55 5.39 2.63 2.50
CA THR A 55 6.04 2.32 3.77
C THR A 55 7.50 1.95 3.55
N LEU A 56 8.32 2.15 4.57
CA LEU A 56 9.60 1.46 4.60
C LEU A 56 9.35 -0.05 4.66
N ASN A 57 10.35 -0.81 4.27
CA ASN A 57 10.26 -2.27 4.27
C ASN A 57 9.94 -2.82 5.65
N VAL A 58 8.97 -3.71 5.72
CA VAL A 58 8.65 -4.48 6.91
C VAL A 58 9.08 -5.93 6.73
N ARG A 59 9.53 -6.54 7.81
CA ARG A 59 9.79 -7.97 7.82
C ARG A 59 8.47 -8.72 7.88
N LEU A 60 8.24 -9.57 6.88
CA LEU A 60 7.06 -10.42 6.82
C LEU A 60 7.24 -11.64 7.74
N PRO A 61 6.18 -12.15 8.36
CA PRO A 61 6.27 -13.32 9.26
C PRO A 61 6.67 -14.60 8.51
N GLU A 62 6.33 -14.68 7.22
CA GLU A 62 6.70 -15.78 6.35
C GLU A 62 6.95 -15.28 4.92
N THR A 63 7.55 -16.13 4.08
CA THR A 63 7.73 -15.81 2.65
C THR A 63 6.38 -15.88 1.94
N PRO A 64 5.97 -14.82 1.22
CA PRO A 64 4.76 -14.85 0.42
C PRO A 64 4.83 -15.95 -0.64
N PRO A 65 3.69 -16.56 -1.02
CA PRO A 65 3.67 -17.53 -2.11
C PRO A 65 4.01 -16.85 -3.44
N ALA A 66 4.58 -17.61 -4.37
CA ALA A 66 4.74 -17.14 -5.74
C ALA A 66 3.37 -17.07 -6.42
N PHE A 67 3.02 -15.88 -6.91
CA PHE A 67 1.81 -15.71 -7.73
C PHE A 67 2.23 -15.75 -9.22
N PRO A 68 1.71 -16.72 -10.01
CA PRO A 68 2.02 -16.80 -11.43
C PRO A 68 1.69 -15.49 -12.14
N ARG A 69 2.58 -15.02 -13.03
CA ARG A 69 2.36 -13.77 -13.77
C ARG A 69 1.03 -13.79 -14.56
N SER A 70 0.61 -14.96 -15.04
CA SER A 70 -0.68 -15.16 -15.71
C SER A 70 -1.90 -14.83 -14.86
N ASP A 71 -1.78 -14.90 -13.53
CA ASP A 71 -2.86 -14.63 -12.58
C ASP A 71 -2.87 -13.19 -12.09
N LEU A 72 -1.88 -12.40 -12.52
CA LEU A 72 -1.71 -11.01 -12.11
C LEU A 72 -2.22 -10.06 -13.19
N LYS A 73 -2.99 -9.06 -12.77
CA LYS A 73 -3.29 -7.90 -13.60
C LYS A 73 -2.22 -6.84 -13.36
N ILE A 74 -1.42 -6.60 -14.39
CA ILE A 74 -0.27 -5.69 -14.36
C ILE A 74 -0.66 -4.38 -15.04
N PHE A 75 -0.28 -3.28 -14.41
CA PHE A 75 -0.45 -1.92 -14.93
C PHE A 75 0.91 -1.27 -15.13
N LEU A 76 1.01 -0.33 -16.05
CA LEU A 76 2.01 0.72 -15.90
C LEU A 76 1.61 1.61 -14.72
N MET A 77 2.58 1.98 -13.90
CA MET A 77 2.31 2.80 -12.71
C MET A 77 1.64 4.13 -13.08
N THR A 78 1.98 4.70 -14.24
CA THR A 78 1.35 5.92 -14.78
C THR A 78 -0.13 5.76 -15.10
N ASP A 79 -0.60 4.52 -15.31
CA ASP A 79 -2.00 4.22 -15.66
C ASP A 79 -2.82 3.80 -14.42
N VAL A 80 -2.20 3.70 -13.25
CA VAL A 80 -2.91 3.33 -12.01
C VAL A 80 -3.76 4.50 -11.55
N PRO A 81 -5.09 4.31 -11.39
CA PRO A 81 -5.96 5.37 -10.90
C PRO A 81 -5.59 5.86 -9.50
N PRO A 82 -5.75 7.15 -9.17
CA PRO A 82 -5.68 7.61 -7.80
C PRO A 82 -6.61 6.83 -6.88
N GLY A 83 -6.14 6.53 -5.67
CA GLY A 83 -6.88 5.71 -4.70
C GLY A 83 -6.51 4.24 -4.73
N TYR A 84 -5.79 3.76 -5.75
CA TYR A 84 -5.31 2.38 -5.82
C TYR A 84 -4.05 2.20 -5.01
N GLY A 85 -3.91 1.02 -4.42
CA GLY A 85 -2.77 0.64 -3.61
C GLY A 85 -2.18 -0.71 -3.97
N ILE A 86 -0.96 -0.92 -3.52
CA ILE A 86 -0.10 -2.03 -3.89
C ILE A 86 0.44 -2.67 -2.62
N PHE A 87 0.30 -3.98 -2.50
CA PHE A 87 1.08 -4.80 -1.59
C PHE A 87 2.26 -5.39 -2.37
N SER A 88 3.47 -5.04 -1.97
CA SER A 88 4.69 -5.48 -2.64
C SER A 88 5.58 -6.28 -1.70
N TYR A 89 6.33 -7.22 -2.24
CA TYR A 89 7.32 -8.00 -1.51
C TYR A 89 8.51 -8.31 -2.42
N THR A 90 9.67 -8.52 -1.81
CA THR A 90 10.86 -8.96 -2.54
C THR A 90 10.81 -10.46 -2.78
N GLU A 91 11.20 -10.89 -3.97
CA GLU A 91 11.28 -12.30 -4.31
C GLU A 91 12.36 -13.04 -3.50
N SER A 92 12.22 -14.36 -3.42
CA SER A 92 13.24 -15.22 -2.84
C SER A 92 14.56 -15.07 -3.62
N GLY A 93 15.67 -15.04 -2.90
CA GLY A 93 17.00 -14.81 -3.48
C GLY A 93 17.57 -13.41 -3.23
N SER A 94 16.78 -12.48 -2.69
CA SER A 94 17.29 -11.23 -2.14
C SER A 94 18.10 -11.49 -0.85
N LEU A 95 18.92 -10.53 -0.44
CA LEU A 95 19.67 -10.62 0.83
C LEU A 95 18.74 -10.76 2.06
N SER A 96 17.49 -10.32 1.96
CA SER A 96 16.47 -10.47 2.99
C SER A 96 15.76 -11.82 2.98
N GLY A 97 16.11 -12.73 2.08
CA GLY A 97 15.49 -14.05 1.95
C GLY A 97 14.03 -14.02 1.49
N GLY A 98 13.59 -12.97 0.79
CA GLY A 98 12.23 -12.83 0.28
C GLY A 98 11.16 -12.54 1.33
N ARG A 99 11.55 -12.16 2.56
CA ARG A 99 10.65 -11.90 3.68
C ARG A 99 10.55 -10.42 4.03
N VAL A 100 10.58 -9.59 3.01
CA VAL A 100 10.51 -8.13 3.16
C VAL A 100 9.50 -7.59 2.17
N GLY A 101 8.63 -6.72 2.63
CA GLY A 101 7.63 -6.09 1.78
C GLY A 101 7.30 -4.67 2.20
N PHE A 102 6.52 -4.00 1.38
CA PHE A 102 6.05 -2.65 1.66
C PHE A 102 4.64 -2.46 1.09
N VAL A 103 3.97 -1.42 1.56
CA VAL A 103 2.66 -0.99 1.08
C VAL A 103 2.80 0.37 0.43
N ALA A 104 2.27 0.52 -0.77
CA ALA A 104 2.28 1.79 -1.49
C ALA A 104 0.86 2.19 -1.88
N MET A 105 0.62 3.49 -2.03
CA MET A 105 -0.69 4.02 -2.39
C MET A 105 -0.57 5.28 -3.22
N HIS A 106 -1.35 5.33 -4.30
CA HIS A 106 -1.49 6.47 -5.19
C HIS A 106 -2.60 7.38 -4.67
N TYR A 107 -2.32 8.65 -4.43
CA TYR A 107 -3.36 9.63 -4.08
C TYR A 107 -3.55 10.74 -5.13
N GLY A 108 -2.76 10.68 -6.20
CA GLY A 108 -2.79 11.58 -7.34
C GLY A 108 -1.96 11.03 -8.51
N PRO A 109 -1.58 11.88 -9.48
CA PRO A 109 -0.80 11.46 -10.64
C PRO A 109 0.60 10.95 -10.26
N VAL A 110 1.05 9.93 -10.97
CA VAL A 110 2.40 9.35 -10.88
C VAL A 110 3.04 9.38 -12.26
N THR A 111 4.34 9.65 -12.32
CA THR A 111 5.07 9.89 -13.57
C THR A 111 6.04 8.79 -13.95
N GLU A 112 6.30 7.82 -13.06
CA GLU A 112 7.25 6.74 -13.33
C GLU A 112 6.58 5.59 -14.07
N ALA A 113 7.14 5.23 -15.24
CA ALA A 113 6.64 4.13 -16.07
C ALA A 113 7.32 2.81 -15.69
N MET A 114 6.79 2.13 -14.69
CA MET A 114 7.21 0.79 -14.27
C MET A 114 6.00 -0.11 -14.04
N ASP A 115 6.21 -1.41 -14.14
CA ASP A 115 5.15 -2.40 -13.91
C ASP A 115 4.76 -2.45 -12.43
N THR A 116 3.45 -2.58 -12.19
CA THR A 116 2.90 -2.71 -10.84
C THR A 116 1.63 -3.56 -10.83
N CYS A 117 1.32 -4.16 -9.68
CA CYS A 117 0.14 -5.01 -9.47
C CYS A 117 -0.72 -4.45 -8.34
N PRO A 118 -1.57 -3.44 -8.58
CA PRO A 118 -2.47 -2.94 -7.56
C PRO A 118 -3.45 -4.02 -7.13
N SER A 119 -3.76 -4.11 -5.85
CA SER A 119 -4.61 -5.15 -5.27
C SER A 119 -5.75 -4.60 -4.41
N PHE A 120 -5.68 -3.34 -4.03
CA PHE A 120 -6.72 -2.68 -3.23
C PHE A 120 -6.95 -1.24 -3.66
N LYS A 121 -8.00 -0.65 -3.18
CA LYS A 121 -8.28 0.77 -3.33
C LYS A 121 -8.89 1.34 -2.05
N VAL A 122 -8.78 2.64 -1.86
CA VAL A 122 -9.57 3.34 -0.84
C VAL A 122 -11.05 3.31 -1.24
N ILE A 123 -11.95 3.22 -0.27
CA ILE A 123 -13.38 3.41 -0.56
C ILE A 123 -13.64 4.86 -1.01
N ASP A 124 -14.61 5.06 -1.88
CA ASP A 124 -14.82 6.35 -2.53
C ASP A 124 -15.06 7.50 -1.54
N SER A 125 -15.77 7.23 -0.44
CA SER A 125 -16.05 8.23 0.60
C SER A 125 -14.80 8.71 1.36
N ASP A 126 -13.72 7.94 1.37
CA ASP A 126 -12.48 8.28 2.07
C ASP A 126 -11.41 8.90 1.15
N MET A 127 -11.70 9.07 -0.14
CA MET A 127 -10.77 9.69 -1.08
C MET A 127 -10.26 11.08 -0.63
N PRO A 128 -11.10 11.98 -0.08
CA PRO A 128 -10.60 13.25 0.47
C PRO A 128 -9.62 13.07 1.63
N LYS A 129 -9.86 12.11 2.52
CA LYS A 129 -8.95 11.78 3.62
C LYS A 129 -7.61 11.23 3.11
N LEU A 130 -7.65 10.40 2.06
CA LEU A 130 -6.44 9.88 1.42
C LEU A 130 -5.56 11.02 0.89
N LYS A 131 -6.15 11.99 0.18
CA LYS A 131 -5.42 13.15 -0.34
C LYS A 131 -4.84 14.01 0.79
N GLN A 132 -5.61 14.21 1.85
CA GLN A 132 -5.14 14.92 3.04
C GLN A 132 -3.94 14.19 3.68
N ALA A 133 -4.02 12.88 3.83
CA ALA A 133 -2.93 12.06 4.37
C ALA A 133 -1.67 12.15 3.49
N GLY A 134 -1.82 12.02 2.17
CA GLY A 134 -0.70 12.10 1.22
C GLY A 134 0.07 13.42 1.34
N LEU A 135 -0.63 14.54 1.38
CA LEU A 135 -0.03 15.86 1.55
C LEU A 135 0.62 16.05 2.94
N ALA A 136 -0.01 15.54 4.00
CA ALA A 136 0.54 15.60 5.35
C ALA A 136 1.80 14.74 5.49
N ILE A 137 1.83 13.56 4.86
CA ILE A 137 3.01 12.71 4.81
C ILE A 137 4.16 13.40 4.06
N TRP A 138 3.88 14.00 2.90
CA TRP A 138 4.86 14.80 2.17
C TRP A 138 5.48 15.88 3.06
N ASN A 139 4.65 16.67 3.74
CA ASN A 139 5.11 17.72 4.63
C ASN A 139 5.94 17.17 5.79
N ALA A 140 5.53 16.07 6.38
CA ALA A 140 6.24 15.43 7.49
C ALA A 140 7.65 14.99 7.07
N ILE A 141 7.80 14.42 5.88
CA ILE A 141 9.08 13.87 5.42
C ILE A 141 10.01 14.96 4.91
N TYR A 142 9.52 15.85 4.06
CA TYR A 142 10.37 16.77 3.32
C TYR A 142 10.49 18.17 3.94
N LYS A 143 9.56 18.58 4.80
CA LYS A 143 9.57 19.90 5.42
C LYS A 143 9.89 19.84 6.92
N THR A 144 9.14 19.07 7.70
CA THR A 144 9.27 19.07 9.17
C THR A 144 10.17 17.97 9.70
N LYS A 145 10.51 16.97 8.89
CA LYS A 145 11.31 15.79 9.30
C LYS A 145 10.68 15.00 10.45
N GLN A 146 9.37 15.01 10.53
CA GLN A 146 8.61 14.22 11.49
C GLN A 146 8.53 12.75 11.04
N ILE A 147 8.74 11.83 11.97
CA ILE A 147 8.51 10.39 11.71
C ILE A 147 7.01 10.10 11.82
N ILE A 148 6.45 9.56 10.76
CA ILE A 148 5.05 9.13 10.69
C ILE A 148 5.02 7.60 10.63
N THR A 149 4.12 7.00 11.40
CA THR A 149 3.85 5.56 11.35
C THR A 149 2.48 5.30 10.73
N VAL A 150 2.32 4.12 10.14
CA VAL A 150 1.05 3.63 9.64
C VAL A 150 0.72 2.28 10.26
N GLU A 151 -0.52 2.10 10.64
CA GLU A 151 -1.08 0.86 11.16
C GLU A 151 -2.08 0.30 10.15
N LEU A 152 -1.98 -1.00 9.88
CA LEU A 152 -2.82 -1.75 8.97
C LEU A 152 -3.58 -2.81 9.77
N THR A 153 -4.89 -2.75 9.77
CA THR A 153 -5.74 -3.67 10.55
C THR A 153 -6.94 -4.12 9.73
N VAL A 154 -7.32 -5.39 9.86
CA VAL A 154 -8.56 -5.87 9.24
C VAL A 154 -9.74 -5.18 9.89
N LYS A 155 -10.66 -4.68 9.08
CA LYS A 155 -11.92 -4.09 9.58
C LYS A 155 -12.78 -5.20 10.19
N LYS A 156 -13.22 -4.98 11.42
CA LYS A 156 -14.17 -5.86 12.13
C LYS A 156 -15.60 -5.62 11.66
#